data_1f12d568611baaafb0ca76777d54b23f
#
_entry.id   1f12d568611baaafb0ca76777d54b23f
#
_cell.length_a   1.000
_cell.length_b   1.000
_cell.length_c   1.000
_cell.angle_alpha   90.00
_cell.angle_beta   90.00
_cell.angle_gamma   90.00
#
_symmetry.space_group_name_H-M   'P 1'
#
loop_
_entity.id
_entity.type
_entity.pdbx_description
1 polymer ?
#
loop_
_entity_poly.entity_id
_entity_poly.type
_entity_poly.pdbx_seq_one_letter_code
_entity_poly.pdbx_strand_id
1 'polypeptide(L)' 'MKLSRESVDLARASRCMTVTALADAFGVSRARMNTILNQREVTPLCAGRLAKALGVDVTEIIEQ' A
#
# COMPACT_ATOMS: atom_id res chain seq x y z
N MET A 1 4.46 -4.10 -11.56
CA MET A 1 3.01 -3.94 -11.34
C MET A 1 2.69 -2.48 -11.08
N LYS A 2 1.62 -2.00 -11.65
CA LYS A 2 1.18 -0.61 -11.40
C LYS A 2 0.31 -0.55 -10.17
N LEU A 3 0.69 0.31 -9.24
CA LEU A 3 -0.06 0.51 -8.00
C LEU A 3 -1.25 1.44 -8.25
N SER A 4 -2.43 1.03 -7.82
CA SER A 4 -3.61 1.89 -7.85
C SER A 4 -3.67 2.70 -6.56
N ARG A 5 -3.25 3.98 -6.62
CA ARG A 5 -3.24 4.85 -5.44
C ARG A 5 -4.63 4.99 -4.84
N GLU A 6 -5.63 5.12 -5.71
CA GLU A 6 -7.02 5.24 -5.25
C GLU A 6 -7.46 4.01 -4.47
N SER A 7 -7.14 2.82 -4.99
CA SER A 7 -7.50 1.58 -4.30
C SER A 7 -6.77 1.44 -2.97
N VAL A 8 -5.51 1.85 -2.91
CA VAL A 8 -4.75 1.85 -1.65
C VAL A 8 -5.40 2.80 -0.64
N ASP A 9 -5.77 4.00 -1.08
CA ASP A 9 -6.40 4.97 -0.20
C ASP A 9 -7.76 4.48 0.29
N LEU A 10 -8.54 3.81 -0.56
CA LEU A 10 -9.81 3.22 -0.17
C LEU A 10 -9.62 2.09 0.83
N ALA A 11 -8.62 1.25 0.64
CA ALA A 11 -8.31 0.17 1.59
C ALA A 11 -7.90 0.73 2.94
N ARG A 12 -7.07 1.78 2.97
CA ARG A 12 -6.70 2.45 4.22
C ARG A 12 -7.94 3.04 4.91
N ALA A 13 -8.78 3.72 4.13
CA ALA A 13 -9.99 4.34 4.67
C ALA A 13 -10.91 3.30 5.29
N SER A 14 -11.08 2.15 4.63
CA SER A 14 -11.91 1.05 5.14
C SER A 14 -11.45 0.55 6.51
N ARG A 15 -10.16 0.65 6.79
CA ARG A 15 -9.57 0.19 8.04
C ARG A 15 -9.21 1.33 8.97
N CYS A 16 -9.55 2.55 8.62
CA CYS A 16 -9.19 3.75 9.38
C CYS A 16 -7.68 3.84 9.64
N MET A 17 -6.87 3.45 8.66
CA MET A 17 -5.41 3.46 8.78
C MET A 17 -4.83 4.77 8.28
N THR A 18 -3.98 5.38 9.10
CA THR A 18 -3.15 6.50 8.68
C THR A 18 -1.96 5.98 7.90
N VAL A 19 -1.24 6.88 7.20
CA VAL A 19 0.02 6.50 6.54
C VAL A 19 1.02 5.98 7.57
N THR A 20 1.06 6.56 8.75
CA THR A 20 1.94 6.10 9.84
C THR A 20 1.58 4.68 10.26
N ALA A 21 0.30 4.38 10.44
CA ALA A 21 -0.15 3.03 10.78
C ALA A 21 0.22 2.03 9.69
N LEU A 22 0.05 2.40 8.43
CA LEU A 22 0.43 1.54 7.31
C LEU A 22 1.96 1.32 7.29
N ALA A 23 2.73 2.38 7.52
CA ALA A 23 4.19 2.28 7.58
C ALA A 23 4.63 1.31 8.68
N ASP A 24 4.01 1.38 9.85
CA ASP A 24 4.30 0.47 10.96
C ASP A 24 3.97 -0.98 10.58
N ALA A 25 2.83 -1.22 9.96
CA ALA A 25 2.43 -2.55 9.53
C ALA A 25 3.35 -3.10 8.44
N PHE A 26 3.82 -2.23 7.56
CA PHE A 26 4.75 -2.60 6.49
C PHE A 26 6.18 -2.80 7.01
N GLY A 27 6.54 -2.09 8.07
CA GLY A 27 7.87 -2.20 8.68
C GLY A 27 8.87 -1.17 8.18
N VAL A 28 8.41 0.02 7.80
CA VAL A 28 9.27 1.11 7.31
C VAL A 28 8.89 2.43 8.00
N SER A 29 9.70 3.45 7.78
CA SER A 29 9.37 4.79 8.28
C SER A 29 8.24 5.39 7.47
N ARG A 30 7.59 6.41 8.03
CA ARG A 30 6.53 7.15 7.34
C ARG A 30 7.04 7.76 6.04
N ALA A 31 8.24 8.34 6.08
CA ALA A 31 8.82 8.95 4.88
C ALA A 31 9.02 7.91 3.78
N ARG A 32 9.52 6.74 4.15
CA ARG A 32 9.71 5.64 3.20
C ARG A 32 8.38 5.16 2.64
N MET A 33 7.36 5.07 3.48
CA MET A 33 6.02 4.65 3.03
C MET A 33 5.45 5.66 2.03
N ASN A 34 5.60 6.97 2.28
CA ASN A 34 5.17 7.98 1.33
C ASN A 34 5.88 7.82 -0.02
N THR A 35 7.17 7.52 -0.01
CA THR A 35 7.92 7.27 -1.23
C THR A 35 7.34 6.07 -2.00
N ILE A 36 7.06 4.98 -1.28
CA ILE A 36 6.50 3.77 -1.89
C ILE A 36 5.12 4.07 -2.49
N LEU A 37 4.27 4.78 -1.77
CA LEU A 37 2.92 5.09 -2.24
C LEU A 37 2.91 6.05 -3.43
N ASN A 38 3.96 6.85 -3.59
CA ASN A 38 4.07 7.76 -4.73
C ASN A 38 4.66 7.09 -5.98
N GLN A 39 5.15 5.87 -5.87
CA GLN A 39 5.64 5.12 -7.02
C GLN A 39 4.45 4.53 -7.77
N ARG A 40 4.47 4.67 -9.11
CA ARG A 40 3.44 4.04 -9.94
C ARG A 40 3.75 2.57 -10.20
N GLU A 41 5.05 2.26 -10.31
CA GLU A 41 5.51 0.90 -10.53
C GLU A 41 6.10 0.35 -9.25
N VAL A 42 5.65 -0.83 -8.84
CA VAL A 42 6.20 -1.56 -7.70
C VAL A 42 6.49 -2.99 -8.12
N THR A 43 7.43 -3.62 -7.42
CA THR A 43 7.70 -5.02 -7.67
C THR A 43 6.53 -5.88 -7.17
N PRO A 44 6.33 -7.08 -7.73
CA PRO A 44 5.29 -7.99 -7.22
C PRO A 44 5.42 -8.26 -5.71
N LEU A 45 6.66 -8.40 -5.23
CA LEU A 45 6.89 -8.64 -3.81
C LEU A 45 6.46 -7.43 -2.96
N CYS A 46 6.80 -6.24 -3.41
CA CYS A 46 6.40 -5.01 -2.71
C CYS A 46 4.87 -4.88 -2.70
N ALA A 47 4.21 -5.13 -3.84
CA ALA A 47 2.76 -5.09 -3.93
C ALA A 47 2.11 -6.10 -2.99
N GLY A 48 2.65 -7.31 -2.92
CA GLY A 48 2.14 -8.34 -2.02
C GLY A 48 2.30 -7.97 -0.55
N ARG A 49 3.46 -7.41 -0.19
CA ARG A 49 3.69 -6.95 1.19
C ARG A 49 2.77 -5.80 1.56
N LEU A 50 2.53 -4.88 0.63
CA LEU A 50 1.62 -3.76 0.86
C LEU A 50 0.18 -4.24 1.04
N ALA A 51 -0.27 -5.17 0.21
CA ALA A 51 -1.59 -5.76 0.33
C ALA A 51 -1.76 -6.47 1.67
N LYS A 52 -0.74 -7.19 2.11
CA LYS A 52 -0.78 -7.87 3.41
C LYS A 52 -0.89 -6.87 4.55
N ALA A 53 -0.14 -5.77 4.48
CA ALA A 53 -0.21 -4.72 5.49
C ALA A 53 -1.59 -4.07 5.54
N LEU A 54 -2.24 -3.95 4.38
CA LEU A 54 -3.59 -3.41 4.27
C LEU A 54 -4.68 -4.43 4.61
N GLY A 55 -4.33 -5.71 4.65
CA GLY A 55 -5.31 -6.76 4.92
C GLY A 55 -6.23 -7.07 3.75
N VAL A 56 -5.76 -6.84 2.53
CA VAL A 56 -6.53 -7.08 1.30
C VAL A 56 -5.73 -7.95 0.34
N ASP A 57 -6.39 -8.43 -0.71
CA ASP A 57 -5.71 -9.16 -1.77
C ASP A 57 -4.94 -8.18 -2.65
N VAL A 58 -3.80 -8.62 -3.19
CA VAL A 58 -2.96 -7.78 -4.03
C VAL A 58 -3.71 -7.27 -5.26
N THR A 59 -4.64 -8.05 -5.79
CA THR A 59 -5.44 -7.65 -6.95
C THR A 59 -6.31 -6.43 -6.67
N GLU A 60 -6.57 -6.12 -5.41
CA GLU A 60 -7.40 -4.98 -5.04
C GLU A 60 -6.66 -3.66 -5.05
N ILE A 61 -5.33 -3.69 -5.07
CA ILE A 61 -4.51 -2.47 -4.98
C ILE A 61 -3.65 -2.21 -6.21
N ILE A 62 -3.72 -3.05 -7.22
CA ILE A 62 -2.98 -2.85 -8.48
C ILE A 62 -3.94 -2.48 -9.60
N GLU A 63 -3.43 -1.72 -10.57
CA GLU A 63 -4.18 -1.41 -11.78
C GLU A 63 -4.24 -2.64 -12.67
N GLN A 64 -5.42 -2.88 -13.17
CA GLN A 64 -5.68 -4.03 -14.06
C GLN A 64 -5.52 -3.63 -15.51
#